data_d25b55c56dc236988399daf8a029e7d1
#
_entry.id   d25b55c56dc236988399daf8a029e7d1
#
_cell.length_a   1.000
_cell.length_b   1.000
_cell.length_c   1.000
_cell.angle_alpha   90.00
_cell.angle_beta   90.00
_cell.angle_gamma   90.00
#
_symmetry.space_group_name_H-M   'P 1'
#
loop_
_entity.id
_entity.type
_entity.pdbx_description
1 polymer ?
#
loop_
_entity_poly.entity_id
_entity_poly.type
_entity_poly.pdbx_seq_one_letter_code
_entity_poly.pdbx_strand_id
1 'polypeptide(L)'
;MIDKRATNSTEKKQETAVLVAVSPQRQSPQQTKEYLDELAFLVTTLGVETRHMFTQNLEHPDSKTYVGSGKLQEIQTYVAAEPVDMVIFDDDLSPSQVRNLEAAFESEEIKVLDRSLLILDIFAMRAKTAQAKTQVELAQYQYMYPRLTRMWTHLTKQKGGVGMRGPGEKELETDRRIIKDRITFLKEKLDKIDRQSMTRRKERDRLVRVALVGYTNVGKSTLMRRLAKADVFAENKLFATVDSTVRKVSVGNIPYLLTDTVGFIRKLPTTLIESFKSTLDEVREADILLHVVDISHPSFEEHMDVVTSTLAEIGAGDKPTIIVFNKIDLYQSPVETEADEDWHEVTDDTATKPLSMEALIGQLRKSFHARKADHVVFISAEQNENMDELRQHLGALVRDKHFMIYPNWLDVGYYDEGDWQKEEE
;
A
#
# COMPACT_ATOMS: atom_id res chain seq x y z
N MET A 1 44.41 -2.19 38.85
CA MET A 1 43.91 -1.30 37.77
C MET A 1 43.06 -2.15 36.86
N ILE A 2 41.73 -2.07 36.99
CA ILE A 2 40.77 -2.86 36.20
C ILE A 2 40.25 -1.92 35.12
N ASP A 3 40.61 -2.28 33.89
CA ASP A 3 40.18 -1.57 32.67
C ASP A 3 38.64 -1.60 32.54
N LYS A 4 38.03 -0.43 32.68
CA LYS A 4 36.61 -0.24 32.32
C LYS A 4 36.51 -0.25 30.77
N ARG A 5 36.24 -1.41 30.18
CA ARG A 5 35.77 -1.49 28.81
C ARG A 5 34.43 -0.75 28.73
N ALA A 6 34.44 0.38 28.01
CA ALA A 6 33.24 1.07 27.62
C ALA A 6 32.38 0.11 26.79
N THR A 7 31.27 -0.29 27.35
CA THR A 7 30.19 -0.96 26.62
C THR A 7 29.60 0.07 25.66
N ASN A 8 30.01 0.05 24.40
CA ASN A 8 29.28 0.73 23.34
C ASN A 8 27.88 0.09 23.28
N SER A 9 26.90 0.75 23.87
CA SER A 9 25.49 0.44 23.63
C SER A 9 25.19 0.82 22.18
N THR A 10 25.05 -0.17 21.33
CA THR A 10 24.51 -0.04 19.98
C THR A 10 22.99 0.09 20.04
N GLU A 11 22.47 0.99 20.84
CA GLU A 11 21.10 1.46 20.69
C GLU A 11 21.07 2.28 19.39
N LYS A 12 20.43 1.73 18.34
CA LYS A 12 20.14 2.49 17.13
C LYS A 12 19.32 3.70 17.55
N LYS A 13 19.90 4.89 17.47
CA LYS A 13 19.16 6.14 17.65
C LYS A 13 17.94 6.08 16.71
N GLN A 14 16.76 6.22 17.27
CA GLN A 14 15.54 6.28 16.47
C GLN A 14 15.59 7.53 15.61
N GLU A 15 15.50 7.36 14.28
CA GLU A 15 15.46 8.48 13.34
C GLU A 15 14.16 9.26 13.51
N THR A 16 14.21 10.56 13.27
CA THR A 16 13.08 11.49 13.45
C THR A 16 12.76 12.21 12.15
N ALA A 17 11.47 12.49 11.92
CA ALA A 17 11.01 13.14 10.70
C ALA A 17 10.02 14.27 10.96
N VAL A 18 10.03 15.24 10.06
CA VAL A 18 9.01 16.27 9.88
C VAL A 18 8.24 15.98 8.60
N LEU A 19 6.92 16.08 8.66
CA LEU A 19 6.04 15.86 7.52
C LEU A 19 5.54 17.18 6.95
N VAL A 20 5.45 17.26 5.63
CA VAL A 20 5.05 18.48 4.92
C VAL A 20 4.01 18.14 3.86
N ALA A 21 2.85 18.76 3.93
CA ALA A 21 1.81 18.62 2.92
C ALA A 21 1.32 19.99 2.39
N VAL A 22 1.05 20.04 1.10
CA VAL A 22 0.34 21.15 0.46
C VAL A 22 -1.07 20.67 0.15
N SER A 23 -2.07 21.41 0.64
CA SER A 23 -3.48 21.15 0.36
C SER A 23 -4.01 22.15 -0.67
N PRO A 24 -4.67 21.69 -1.76
CA PRO A 24 -5.41 22.57 -2.66
C PRO A 24 -6.58 23.25 -1.92
N GLN A 25 -6.99 24.44 -2.36
CA GLN A 25 -8.09 25.17 -1.72
C GLN A 25 -9.43 24.41 -1.65
N ARG A 26 -9.62 23.42 -2.52
CA ARG A 26 -10.84 22.59 -2.56
C ARG A 26 -10.80 21.39 -1.62
N GLN A 27 -9.66 21.11 -1.00
CA GLN A 27 -9.49 19.98 -0.08
C GLN A 27 -9.87 20.41 1.33
N SER A 28 -10.72 19.62 2.00
CA SER A 28 -11.11 19.92 3.38
C SER A 28 -9.92 19.78 4.34
N PRO A 29 -9.89 20.56 5.44
CA PRO A 29 -8.86 20.38 6.48
C PRO A 29 -8.84 18.96 7.06
N GLN A 30 -9.99 18.30 7.14
CA GLN A 30 -10.12 16.93 7.61
C GLN A 30 -9.43 15.94 6.67
N GLN A 31 -9.66 16.05 5.36
CA GLN A 31 -8.95 15.22 4.36
C GLN A 31 -7.44 15.45 4.39
N THR A 32 -7.00 16.70 4.56
CA THR A 32 -5.56 17.01 4.68
C THR A 32 -4.95 16.32 5.89
N LYS A 33 -5.67 16.31 7.02
CA LYS A 33 -5.25 15.62 8.23
C LYS A 33 -5.17 14.10 8.01
N GLU A 34 -6.20 13.49 7.42
CA GLU A 34 -6.23 12.05 7.10
C GLU A 34 -5.04 11.65 6.21
N TYR A 35 -4.70 12.46 5.22
CA TYR A 35 -3.56 12.22 4.34
C TYR A 35 -2.21 12.32 5.07
N LEU A 36 -2.09 13.27 6.00
CA LEU A 36 -0.88 13.37 6.85
C LEU A 36 -0.81 12.23 7.87
N ASP A 37 -1.93 11.78 8.41
CA ASP A 37 -1.98 10.63 9.31
C ASP A 37 -1.57 9.34 8.56
N GLU A 38 -1.99 9.18 7.29
CA GLU A 38 -1.51 8.09 6.43
C GLU A 38 0.01 8.19 6.18
N LEU A 39 0.53 9.40 5.89
CA LEU A 39 1.97 9.62 5.72
C LEU A 39 2.74 9.30 7.01
N ALA A 40 2.23 9.73 8.16
CA ALA A 40 2.83 9.41 9.46
C ALA A 40 2.85 7.91 9.74
N PHE A 41 1.82 7.18 9.31
CA PHE A 41 1.78 5.73 9.44
C PHE A 41 2.79 5.04 8.51
N LEU A 42 3.03 5.58 7.29
CA LEU A 42 4.13 5.13 6.43
C LEU A 42 5.49 5.31 7.12
N VAL A 43 5.73 6.49 7.70
CA VAL A 43 6.96 6.84 8.42
C VAL A 43 7.19 5.91 9.62
N THR A 44 6.15 5.67 10.42
CA THR A 44 6.18 4.73 11.55
C THR A 44 6.49 3.30 11.07
N THR A 45 6.04 2.91 9.88
CA THR A 45 6.33 1.60 9.28
C THR A 45 7.82 1.40 9.02
N LEU A 46 8.57 2.47 8.73
CA LEU A 46 10.04 2.46 8.64
C LEU A 46 10.74 2.46 10.01
N GLY A 47 10.00 2.66 11.10
CA GLY A 47 10.57 2.80 12.45
C GLY A 47 11.06 4.20 12.76
N VAL A 48 10.63 5.20 11.99
CA VAL A 48 10.94 6.62 12.15
C VAL A 48 9.84 7.30 12.97
N GLU A 49 10.20 8.24 13.83
CA GLU A 49 9.26 8.99 14.66
C GLU A 49 8.90 10.33 14.01
N THR A 50 7.60 10.62 13.90
CA THR A 50 7.12 11.92 13.41
C THR A 50 7.15 12.93 14.55
N ARG A 51 7.94 14.02 14.39
CA ARG A 51 8.05 15.11 15.38
C ARG A 51 7.04 16.22 15.15
N HIS A 52 6.85 16.61 13.90
CA HIS A 52 5.93 17.70 13.56
C HIS A 52 5.34 17.52 12.16
N MET A 53 4.18 18.15 11.94
CA MET A 53 3.49 18.13 10.64
C MET A 53 3.22 19.57 10.22
N PHE A 54 3.69 19.96 9.04
CA PHE A 54 3.43 21.26 8.43
C PHE A 54 2.43 21.11 7.30
N THR A 55 1.47 22.02 7.29
CA THR A 55 0.51 22.17 6.18
C THR A 55 0.58 23.55 5.59
N GLN A 56 0.37 23.64 4.29
CA GLN A 56 0.18 24.90 3.60
C GLN A 56 -0.97 24.78 2.60
N ASN A 57 -1.87 25.75 2.62
CA ASN A 57 -2.94 25.82 1.63
C ASN A 57 -2.43 26.64 0.43
N LEU A 58 -2.26 25.97 -0.72
CA LEU A 58 -1.86 26.57 -1.99
C LEU A 58 -2.69 25.95 -3.10
N GLU A 59 -3.06 26.75 -4.10
CA GLU A 59 -3.77 26.24 -5.28
C GLU A 59 -2.90 25.23 -6.07
N HIS A 60 -1.61 25.53 -6.17
CA HIS A 60 -0.61 24.65 -6.77
C HIS A 60 0.68 24.66 -5.94
N PRO A 61 1.38 23.55 -5.80
CA PRO A 61 2.70 23.51 -5.18
C PRO A 61 3.69 24.47 -5.87
N ASP A 62 4.56 25.10 -5.08
CA ASP A 62 5.59 25.95 -5.65
C ASP A 62 6.56 25.14 -6.53
N SER A 63 6.88 25.68 -7.70
CA SER A 63 7.69 25.01 -8.70
C SER A 63 9.16 24.82 -8.30
N LYS A 64 9.67 25.61 -7.34
CA LYS A 64 11.07 25.57 -6.90
C LYS A 64 11.24 24.77 -5.62
N THR A 65 10.35 24.93 -4.64
CA THR A 65 10.51 24.44 -3.27
C THR A 65 9.30 23.68 -2.75
N TYR A 66 8.30 23.39 -3.62
CA TYR A 66 7.06 22.72 -3.28
C TYR A 66 6.14 23.52 -2.32
N VAL A 67 6.70 24.16 -1.30
CA VAL A 67 6.03 25.10 -0.39
C VAL A 67 6.46 26.53 -0.67
N GLY A 68 5.65 27.51 -0.29
CA GLY A 68 6.01 28.91 -0.40
C GLY A 68 7.17 29.30 0.53
N SER A 69 7.86 30.40 0.19
CA SER A 69 9.08 30.84 0.91
C SER A 69 8.88 31.04 2.41
N GLY A 70 7.74 31.61 2.84
CA GLY A 70 7.43 31.79 4.26
C GLY A 70 7.28 30.48 5.01
N LYS A 71 6.60 29.49 4.41
CA LYS A 71 6.46 28.16 5.02
C LYS A 71 7.81 27.42 5.03
N LEU A 72 8.62 27.56 3.98
CA LEU A 72 9.97 27.00 3.95
C LEU A 72 10.82 27.56 5.11
N GLN A 73 10.77 28.86 5.36
CA GLN A 73 11.51 29.49 6.47
C GLN A 73 11.01 29.00 7.84
N GLU A 74 9.70 28.77 7.99
CA GLU A 74 9.13 28.18 9.20
C GLU A 74 9.68 26.77 9.45
N ILE A 75 9.71 25.91 8.41
CA ILE A 75 10.27 24.57 8.48
C ILE A 75 11.76 24.61 8.82
N GLN A 76 12.54 25.49 8.15
CA GLN A 76 13.97 25.67 8.43
C GLN A 76 14.22 26.07 9.89
N THR A 77 13.42 27.00 10.43
CA THR A 77 13.53 27.44 11.82
C THR A 77 13.26 26.30 12.79
N TYR A 78 12.25 25.49 12.53
CA TYR A 78 11.94 24.34 13.35
C TYR A 78 13.05 23.28 13.32
N VAL A 79 13.52 22.91 12.14
CA VAL A 79 14.58 21.90 11.94
C VAL A 79 15.92 22.35 12.51
N ALA A 80 16.19 23.65 12.54
CA ALA A 80 17.39 24.21 13.20
C ALA A 80 17.30 24.19 14.73
N ALA A 81 16.10 24.28 15.30
CA ALA A 81 15.85 24.27 16.74
C ALA A 81 15.75 22.86 17.34
N GLU A 82 15.22 21.92 16.59
CA GLU A 82 14.96 20.53 17.01
C GLU A 82 15.78 19.54 16.16
N PRO A 83 16.35 18.49 16.77
CA PRO A 83 17.09 17.48 16.02
C PRO A 83 16.14 16.66 15.14
N VAL A 84 16.19 16.87 13.82
CA VAL A 84 15.41 16.17 12.82
C VAL A 84 16.34 15.54 11.80
N ASP A 85 16.16 14.25 11.54
CA ASP A 85 17.01 13.49 10.61
C ASP A 85 16.47 13.58 9.17
N MET A 86 15.15 13.82 8.98
CA MET A 86 14.56 13.89 7.65
C MET A 86 13.32 14.81 7.56
N VAL A 87 13.11 15.39 6.37
CA VAL A 87 11.91 16.15 6.00
C VAL A 87 11.22 15.39 4.86
N ILE A 88 9.96 15.03 5.06
CA ILE A 88 9.21 14.15 4.15
C ILE A 88 7.99 14.90 3.59
N PHE A 89 7.87 14.93 2.28
CA PHE A 89 6.78 15.59 1.56
C PHE A 89 5.72 14.59 1.09
N ASP A 90 4.43 14.93 1.22
CA ASP A 90 3.30 14.05 0.89
C ASP A 90 3.04 13.90 -0.63
N ASP A 91 3.80 14.55 -1.46
CA ASP A 91 3.74 14.45 -2.92
C ASP A 91 5.09 14.12 -3.52
N ASP A 92 5.10 13.75 -4.80
CA ASP A 92 6.32 13.57 -5.56
C ASP A 92 7.02 14.91 -5.79
N LEU A 93 8.29 14.96 -5.47
CA LEU A 93 9.13 16.12 -5.74
C LEU A 93 9.82 15.99 -7.10
N SER A 94 9.83 17.07 -7.87
CA SER A 94 10.68 17.13 -9.06
C SER A 94 12.17 17.13 -8.68
N PRO A 95 13.07 16.67 -9.57
CA PRO A 95 14.51 16.70 -9.32
C PRO A 95 15.06 18.10 -8.98
N SER A 96 14.42 19.17 -9.47
CA SER A 96 14.77 20.56 -9.15
C SER A 96 14.32 20.97 -7.75
N GLN A 97 13.11 20.55 -7.33
CA GLN A 97 12.62 20.80 -5.98
C GLN A 97 13.47 20.10 -4.92
N VAL A 98 13.81 18.82 -5.13
CA VAL A 98 14.72 18.10 -4.22
C VAL A 98 16.02 18.86 -4.03
N ARG A 99 16.70 19.25 -5.12
CA ARG A 99 17.97 20.02 -5.05
C ARG A 99 17.83 21.35 -4.33
N ASN A 100 16.74 22.08 -4.58
CA ASN A 100 16.53 23.38 -3.96
C ASN A 100 16.23 23.23 -2.46
N LEU A 101 15.47 22.21 -2.07
CA LEU A 101 15.16 21.91 -0.68
C LEU A 101 16.42 21.45 0.09
N GLU A 102 17.21 20.52 -0.47
CA GLU A 102 18.49 20.10 0.11
C GLU A 102 19.45 21.28 0.30
N ALA A 103 19.51 22.21 -0.69
CA ALA A 103 20.30 23.42 -0.57
C ALA A 103 19.76 24.39 0.48
N ALA A 104 18.42 24.45 0.67
CA ALA A 104 17.78 25.33 1.62
C ALA A 104 17.99 24.89 3.07
N PHE A 105 18.05 23.59 3.36
CA PHE A 105 18.27 23.10 4.72
C PHE A 105 19.73 23.22 5.21
N GLU A 106 20.67 23.63 4.36
CA GLU A 106 22.09 23.94 4.70
C GLU A 106 22.85 22.83 5.45
N SER A 107 22.22 21.71 5.76
CA SER A 107 22.79 20.59 6.50
C SER A 107 22.83 19.34 5.62
N GLU A 108 24.02 18.75 5.47
CA GLU A 108 24.18 17.45 4.80
C GLU A 108 23.60 16.28 5.62
N GLU A 109 23.19 16.51 6.86
CA GLU A 109 22.66 15.50 7.77
C GLU A 109 21.15 15.31 7.59
N ILE A 110 20.42 16.32 7.06
CA ILE A 110 18.97 16.27 6.87
C ILE A 110 18.65 15.66 5.52
N LYS A 111 17.91 14.55 5.53
CA LYS A 111 17.45 13.87 4.32
C LYS A 111 16.14 14.51 3.85
N VAL A 112 16.06 14.88 2.59
CA VAL A 112 14.81 15.30 1.94
C VAL A 112 14.22 14.10 1.20
N LEU A 113 13.04 13.69 1.60
CA LEU A 113 12.32 12.56 1.02
C LEU A 113 10.98 13.03 0.47
N ASP A 114 10.53 12.37 -0.57
CA ASP A 114 9.14 12.47 -1.01
C ASP A 114 8.38 11.17 -0.73
N ARG A 115 7.07 11.18 -0.94
CA ARG A 115 6.20 10.04 -0.71
C ARG A 115 6.64 8.81 -1.52
N SER A 116 7.07 9.00 -2.76
CA SER A 116 7.52 7.91 -3.62
C SER A 116 8.77 7.23 -3.09
N LEU A 117 9.78 7.99 -2.65
CA LEU A 117 11.00 7.43 -2.09
C LEU A 117 10.74 6.73 -0.75
N LEU A 118 9.88 7.32 0.10
CA LEU A 118 9.44 6.71 1.36
C LEU A 118 8.81 5.33 1.13
N ILE A 119 7.90 5.21 0.16
CA ILE A 119 7.26 3.95 -0.20
C ILE A 119 8.30 2.95 -0.73
N LEU A 120 9.22 3.40 -1.61
CA LEU A 120 10.32 2.56 -2.12
C LEU A 120 11.20 2.00 -1.01
N ASP A 121 11.50 2.77 0.02
CA ASP A 121 12.32 2.34 1.16
C ASP A 121 11.58 1.33 2.04
N ILE A 122 10.27 1.50 2.26
CA ILE A 122 9.42 0.51 2.94
C ILE A 122 9.45 -0.82 2.16
N PHE A 123 9.30 -0.76 0.84
CA PHE A 123 9.35 -1.96 0.00
C PHE A 123 10.73 -2.63 0.02
N ALA A 124 11.82 -1.84 0.00
CA ALA A 124 13.18 -2.37 0.10
C ALA A 124 13.44 -3.10 1.41
N MET A 125 12.89 -2.59 2.51
CA MET A 125 12.97 -3.23 3.83
C MET A 125 12.16 -4.52 3.90
N ARG A 126 11.02 -4.57 3.22
CA ARG A 126 10.05 -5.67 3.31
C ARG A 126 10.23 -6.78 2.28
N ALA A 127 10.84 -6.51 1.14
CA ALA A 127 11.05 -7.48 0.06
C ALA A 127 11.90 -8.67 0.54
N LYS A 128 11.35 -9.88 0.44
CA LYS A 128 12.01 -11.13 0.86
C LYS A 128 12.50 -11.93 -0.33
N THR A 129 11.69 -12.04 -1.38
CA THR A 129 12.02 -12.84 -2.57
C THR A 129 13.09 -12.16 -3.44
N ALA A 130 13.82 -12.96 -4.21
CA ALA A 130 14.80 -12.44 -5.17
C ALA A 130 14.13 -11.56 -6.24
N GLN A 131 12.90 -11.90 -6.62
CA GLN A 131 12.08 -11.13 -7.57
C GLN A 131 11.73 -9.76 -7.00
N ALA A 132 11.06 -9.69 -5.83
CA ALA A 132 10.69 -8.42 -5.21
C ALA A 132 11.90 -7.54 -4.91
N LYS A 133 13.00 -8.11 -4.38
CA LYS A 133 14.25 -7.36 -4.17
C LYS A 133 14.79 -6.74 -5.46
N THR A 134 14.76 -7.50 -6.57
CA THR A 134 15.25 -7.00 -7.86
C THR A 134 14.33 -5.93 -8.43
N GLN A 135 13.01 -6.07 -8.26
CA GLN A 135 11.99 -5.09 -8.67
C GLN A 135 12.13 -3.77 -7.91
N VAL A 136 12.22 -3.85 -6.58
CA VAL A 136 12.39 -2.66 -5.73
C VAL A 136 13.71 -1.96 -6.04
N GLU A 137 14.81 -2.71 -6.18
CA GLU A 137 16.11 -2.16 -6.55
C GLU A 137 16.05 -1.44 -7.91
N LEU A 138 15.37 -2.03 -8.89
CA LEU A 138 15.15 -1.41 -10.19
C LEU A 138 14.37 -0.09 -10.06
N ALA A 139 13.26 -0.09 -9.31
CA ALA A 139 12.45 1.10 -9.08
C ALA A 139 13.23 2.21 -8.37
N GLN A 140 14.04 1.88 -7.35
CA GLN A 140 14.91 2.83 -6.67
C GLN A 140 15.93 3.46 -7.64
N TYR A 141 16.59 2.67 -8.49
CA TYR A 141 17.52 3.22 -9.49
C TYR A 141 16.82 4.07 -10.55
N GLN A 142 15.63 3.69 -10.99
CA GLN A 142 14.83 4.49 -11.94
C GLN A 142 14.38 5.82 -11.32
N TYR A 143 13.97 5.81 -10.06
CA TYR A 143 13.60 7.02 -9.32
C TYR A 143 14.81 7.95 -9.13
N MET A 144 15.97 7.41 -8.80
CA MET A 144 17.19 8.17 -8.55
C MET A 144 17.86 8.71 -9.81
N TYR A 145 17.76 7.98 -10.92
CA TYR A 145 18.46 8.34 -12.17
C TYR A 145 18.29 9.82 -12.59
N PRO A 146 17.09 10.41 -12.60
CA PRO A 146 16.92 11.83 -12.91
C PRO A 146 17.37 12.77 -11.79
N ARG A 147 17.58 12.27 -10.56
CA ARG A 147 17.91 13.02 -9.33
C ARG A 147 19.39 12.98 -8.93
N LEU A 148 20.25 12.47 -9.78
CA LEU A 148 21.66 12.13 -9.55
C LEU A 148 22.63 13.29 -9.24
N THR A 149 22.18 14.42 -8.80
CA THR A 149 23.08 15.54 -8.60
C THR A 149 23.68 15.63 -7.19
N ARG A 150 23.02 15.09 -6.14
CA ARG A 150 23.51 15.08 -4.74
C ARG A 150 23.09 13.86 -3.90
N MET A 151 22.05 13.11 -4.27
CA MET A 151 21.55 11.97 -3.48
C MET A 151 22.51 10.79 -3.33
N TRP A 152 23.63 10.79 -4.05
CA TRP A 152 24.61 9.70 -4.04
C TRP A 152 25.28 9.48 -2.67
N THR A 153 25.47 10.52 -1.89
CA THR A 153 26.11 10.42 -0.56
C THR A 153 25.30 9.59 0.45
N HIS A 154 23.98 9.53 0.31
CA HIS A 154 23.12 8.78 1.22
C HIS A 154 23.11 7.27 0.96
N LEU A 155 23.21 6.85 -0.29
CA LEU A 155 23.21 5.43 -0.68
C LEU A 155 24.55 4.73 -0.47
N THR A 156 25.64 5.45 -0.62
CA THR A 156 26.99 4.91 -0.35
C THR A 156 27.21 4.63 1.13
N LYS A 157 26.58 5.39 2.03
CA LYS A 157 26.62 5.14 3.47
C LYS A 157 25.86 3.86 3.89
N GLN A 158 24.82 3.47 3.15
CA GLN A 158 24.08 2.23 3.43
C GLN A 158 24.82 0.94 3.02
N LYS A 159 25.77 0.99 2.07
CA LYS A 159 26.47 -0.19 1.52
C LYS A 159 28.00 -0.21 1.72
N GLY A 160 28.60 0.66 2.56
CA GLY A 160 30.02 0.62 2.87
C GLY A 160 30.97 0.82 1.67
N GLY A 161 30.61 1.67 0.72
CA GLY A 161 31.42 1.98 -0.47
C GLY A 161 32.36 3.16 -0.26
N VAL A 162 33.59 3.00 -0.75
CA VAL A 162 34.78 3.86 -0.64
C VAL A 162 34.50 5.31 -1.02
N GLY A 163 34.93 6.24 -0.16
CA GLY A 163 34.79 7.67 -0.35
C GLY A 163 35.49 8.20 -1.60
N MET A 164 34.76 8.99 -2.39
CA MET A 164 35.31 9.81 -3.46
C MET A 164 34.97 11.28 -3.23
N ARG A 165 35.96 12.13 -3.51
CA ARG A 165 35.92 13.59 -3.42
C ARG A 165 35.05 14.18 -4.52
N GLY A 166 34.42 15.31 -4.24
CA GLY A 166 33.46 16.10 -5.01
C GLY A 166 33.41 15.94 -6.55
N PRO A 167 32.20 15.83 -7.12
CA PRO A 167 32.01 15.44 -8.51
C PRO A 167 32.29 16.59 -9.49
N GLY A 168 33.32 16.40 -10.35
CA GLY A 168 33.40 17.11 -11.61
C GLY A 168 32.38 16.56 -12.60
N GLU A 169 32.09 17.27 -13.70
CA GLU A 169 31.13 16.84 -14.76
C GLU A 169 31.41 15.40 -15.25
N LYS A 170 32.68 14.99 -15.31
CA LYS A 170 33.11 13.65 -15.73
C LYS A 170 32.70 12.54 -14.71
N GLU A 171 32.63 12.85 -13.44
CA GLU A 171 32.19 11.90 -12.39
C GLU A 171 30.68 11.70 -12.46
N LEU A 172 29.90 12.77 -12.62
CA LEU A 172 28.44 12.68 -12.82
C LEU A 172 28.06 11.87 -14.07
N GLU A 173 28.82 12.00 -15.16
CA GLU A 173 28.59 11.22 -16.38
C GLU A 173 28.93 9.74 -16.17
N THR A 174 29.98 9.47 -15.40
CA THR A 174 30.36 8.11 -15.02
C THR A 174 29.30 7.48 -14.12
N ASP A 175 28.79 8.21 -13.12
CA ASP A 175 27.74 7.74 -12.23
C ASP A 175 26.43 7.45 -12.97
N ARG A 176 26.04 8.35 -13.89
CA ARG A 176 24.89 8.12 -14.75
C ARG A 176 25.02 6.85 -15.61
N ARG A 177 26.21 6.60 -16.14
CA ARG A 177 26.49 5.39 -16.91
C ARG A 177 26.38 4.14 -16.03
N ILE A 178 27.00 4.16 -14.84
CA ILE A 178 26.94 3.03 -13.89
C ILE A 178 25.49 2.71 -13.53
N ILE A 179 24.68 3.73 -13.26
CA ILE A 179 23.26 3.52 -12.91
C ILE A 179 22.47 3.00 -14.10
N LYS A 180 22.71 3.53 -15.29
CA LYS A 180 22.05 3.05 -16.53
C LYS A 180 22.40 1.58 -16.81
N ASP A 181 23.67 1.21 -16.64
CA ASP A 181 24.12 -0.18 -16.77
C ASP A 181 23.48 -1.09 -15.70
N ARG A 182 23.33 -0.57 -14.46
CA ARG A 182 22.63 -1.30 -13.39
C ARG A 182 21.15 -1.51 -13.68
N ILE A 183 20.46 -0.48 -14.18
CA ILE A 183 19.05 -0.56 -14.62
C ILE A 183 18.91 -1.64 -15.72
N THR A 184 19.79 -1.63 -16.71
CA THR A 184 19.78 -2.63 -17.80
C THR A 184 19.99 -4.03 -17.27
N PHE A 185 21.00 -4.23 -16.42
CA PHE A 185 21.27 -5.52 -15.77
C PHE A 185 20.08 -6.04 -14.95
N LEU A 186 19.43 -5.13 -14.17
CA LEU A 186 18.28 -5.52 -13.34
C LEU A 186 17.06 -5.89 -14.19
N LYS A 187 16.83 -5.19 -15.32
CA LYS A 187 15.79 -5.56 -16.29
C LYS A 187 16.01 -6.96 -16.88
N GLU A 188 17.22 -7.24 -17.34
CA GLU A 188 17.57 -8.56 -17.86
C GLU A 188 17.45 -9.67 -16.80
N LYS A 189 17.78 -9.35 -15.55
CA LYS A 189 17.64 -10.29 -14.43
C LYS A 189 16.16 -10.56 -14.14
N LEU A 190 15.29 -9.55 -14.17
CA LEU A 190 13.84 -9.70 -14.03
C LEU A 190 13.25 -10.55 -15.16
N ASP A 191 13.60 -10.28 -16.40
CA ASP A 191 13.16 -11.08 -17.55
C ASP A 191 13.49 -12.58 -17.39
N LYS A 192 14.66 -12.89 -16.84
CA LYS A 192 15.04 -14.28 -16.56
C LYS A 192 14.18 -14.90 -15.45
N ILE A 193 13.93 -14.15 -14.37
CA ILE A 193 13.07 -14.60 -13.26
C ILE A 193 11.63 -14.81 -13.76
N ASP A 194 11.11 -13.89 -14.57
CA ASP A 194 9.74 -13.97 -15.10
C ASP A 194 9.55 -15.17 -16.03
N ARG A 195 10.51 -15.46 -16.91
CA ARG A 195 10.49 -16.69 -17.75
C ARG A 195 10.46 -17.97 -16.91
N GLN A 196 11.25 -18.03 -15.83
CA GLN A 196 11.22 -19.18 -14.91
C GLN A 196 9.89 -19.27 -14.15
N SER A 197 9.33 -18.12 -13.74
CA SER A 197 8.03 -18.06 -13.08
C SER A 197 6.89 -18.48 -14.00
N MET A 198 6.90 -18.08 -15.27
CA MET A 198 5.91 -18.50 -16.27
C MET A 198 5.88 -20.02 -16.46
N THR A 199 7.03 -20.68 -16.45
CA THR A 199 7.08 -22.15 -16.56
C THR A 199 6.41 -22.82 -15.36
N ARG A 200 6.66 -22.31 -14.13
CA ARG A 200 6.02 -22.81 -12.91
C ARG A 200 4.52 -22.47 -12.84
N ARG A 201 4.10 -21.35 -13.44
CA ARG A 201 2.70 -20.90 -13.49
C ARG A 201 1.86 -21.79 -14.40
N LYS A 202 2.39 -22.28 -15.54
CA LYS A 202 1.69 -23.21 -16.45
C LYS A 202 1.25 -24.51 -15.76
N GLU A 203 1.95 -24.98 -14.76
CA GLU A 203 1.53 -26.13 -13.97
C GLU A 203 0.33 -25.82 -13.05
N ARG A 204 0.10 -24.53 -12.73
CA ARG A 204 -1.00 -24.04 -11.89
C ARG A 204 -2.25 -23.66 -12.70
N ASP A 205 -2.20 -23.64 -14.04
CA ASP A 205 -3.29 -23.23 -14.94
C ASP A 205 -4.55 -24.10 -14.84
N ARG A 206 -4.47 -25.20 -14.09
CA ARG A 206 -5.57 -26.14 -13.84
C ARG A 206 -6.44 -25.81 -12.63
N LEU A 207 -6.12 -24.78 -11.85
CA LEU A 207 -6.87 -24.42 -10.64
C LEU A 207 -7.44 -23.02 -10.79
N VAL A 208 -8.65 -22.81 -10.31
CA VAL A 208 -9.25 -21.48 -10.20
C VAL A 208 -8.35 -20.59 -9.32
N ARG A 209 -8.14 -19.36 -9.75
CA ARG A 209 -7.29 -18.40 -9.05
C ARG A 209 -8.13 -17.27 -8.48
N VAL A 210 -8.01 -17.05 -7.18
CA VAL A 210 -8.68 -15.98 -6.44
C VAL A 210 -7.63 -15.03 -5.89
N ALA A 211 -7.73 -13.74 -6.16
CA ALA A 211 -6.81 -12.74 -5.63
C ALA A 211 -7.51 -11.81 -4.64
N LEU A 212 -6.88 -11.59 -3.47
CA LEU A 212 -7.27 -10.57 -2.52
C LEU A 212 -6.70 -9.23 -2.97
N VAL A 213 -7.55 -8.26 -3.24
CA VAL A 213 -7.19 -6.90 -3.62
C VAL A 213 -7.82 -5.90 -2.66
N GLY A 214 -7.24 -4.72 -2.53
CA GLY A 214 -7.77 -3.69 -1.64
C GLY A 214 -6.68 -2.77 -1.12
N TYR A 215 -7.08 -1.70 -0.46
CA TYR A 215 -6.17 -0.72 0.09
C TYR A 215 -5.22 -1.33 1.15
N THR A 216 -4.17 -0.62 1.54
CA THR A 216 -3.29 -1.07 2.62
C THR A 216 -4.06 -1.16 3.95
N ASN A 217 -3.70 -2.13 4.79
CA ASN A 217 -4.26 -2.30 6.14
C ASN A 217 -5.78 -2.58 6.23
N VAL A 218 -6.45 -2.95 5.15
CA VAL A 218 -7.89 -3.32 5.17
C VAL A 218 -8.17 -4.73 5.72
N GLY A 219 -7.12 -5.50 6.04
CA GLY A 219 -7.25 -6.85 6.59
C GLY A 219 -7.14 -7.99 5.58
N LYS A 220 -6.53 -7.78 4.38
CA LYS A 220 -6.34 -8.85 3.37
C LYS A 220 -5.63 -10.09 3.93
N SER A 221 -4.49 -9.91 4.58
CA SER A 221 -3.70 -11.02 5.14
C SER A 221 -4.42 -11.71 6.31
N THR A 222 -5.21 -10.97 7.10
CA THR A 222 -6.09 -11.55 8.12
C THR A 222 -7.17 -12.42 7.48
N LEU A 223 -7.82 -11.92 6.43
CA LEU A 223 -8.83 -12.65 5.67
C LEU A 223 -8.24 -13.92 5.03
N MET A 224 -7.05 -13.81 4.42
CA MET A 224 -6.35 -14.97 3.88
C MET A 224 -6.11 -16.05 4.95
N ARG A 225 -5.65 -15.67 6.15
CA ARG A 225 -5.44 -16.59 7.27
C ARG A 225 -6.73 -17.33 7.65
N ARG A 226 -7.87 -16.60 7.70
CA ARG A 226 -9.18 -17.17 8.03
C ARG A 226 -9.72 -18.12 6.94
N LEU A 227 -9.52 -17.78 5.66
CA LEU A 227 -9.98 -18.62 4.55
C LEU A 227 -9.07 -19.85 4.34
N ALA A 228 -7.76 -19.68 4.51
CA ALA A 228 -6.80 -20.76 4.28
C ALA A 228 -6.60 -21.70 5.47
N LYS A 229 -7.21 -21.40 6.65
CA LYS A 229 -6.99 -22.14 7.91
C LYS A 229 -5.48 -22.36 8.21
N ALA A 230 -4.63 -21.40 7.85
CA ALA A 230 -3.18 -21.49 7.93
C ALA A 230 -2.58 -20.26 8.63
N ASP A 231 -1.50 -20.47 9.36
CA ASP A 231 -0.74 -19.39 9.99
C ASP A 231 -0.08 -18.51 8.93
N VAL A 232 -0.71 -17.38 8.62
CA VAL A 232 -0.16 -16.31 7.81
C VAL A 232 0.15 -15.14 8.72
N PHE A 233 1.38 -14.66 8.63
CA PHE A 233 1.83 -13.51 9.42
C PHE A 233 1.05 -12.25 8.99
N ALA A 234 0.26 -11.70 9.90
CA ALA A 234 -0.46 -10.44 9.69
C ALA A 234 0.04 -9.42 10.72
N GLU A 235 0.56 -8.28 10.24
CA GLU A 235 0.93 -7.13 11.07
C GLU A 235 -0.01 -5.97 10.78
N ASN A 236 -0.32 -5.20 11.83
CA ASN A 236 -0.99 -3.90 11.68
C ASN A 236 0.03 -2.83 11.25
N LYS A 237 0.52 -2.95 10.02
CA LYS A 237 1.48 -2.02 9.39
C LYS A 237 1.15 -1.91 7.91
N LEU A 238 1.40 -0.73 7.33
CA LEU A 238 1.27 -0.55 5.89
C LEU A 238 2.25 -1.46 5.14
N PHE A 239 1.81 -1.99 4.01
CA PHE A 239 2.61 -2.91 3.19
C PHE A 239 3.18 -4.11 3.97
N ALA A 240 2.37 -4.71 4.88
CA ALA A 240 2.77 -5.93 5.57
C ALA A 240 3.10 -7.06 4.59
N THR A 241 2.41 -7.10 3.45
CA THR A 241 2.64 -8.02 2.33
C THR A 241 3.18 -7.24 1.14
N VAL A 242 4.44 -7.47 0.76
CA VAL A 242 5.10 -6.96 -0.46
C VAL A 242 5.27 -8.08 -1.48
N ASP A 243 5.59 -9.28 -1.01
CA ASP A 243 5.67 -10.49 -1.83
C ASP A 243 4.29 -11.18 -1.85
N SER A 244 3.75 -11.47 -3.03
CA SER A 244 2.51 -12.21 -3.16
C SER A 244 2.65 -13.60 -2.53
N THR A 245 1.68 -13.97 -1.71
CA THR A 245 1.63 -15.29 -1.08
C THR A 245 0.47 -16.08 -1.66
N VAL A 246 0.78 -17.23 -2.30
CA VAL A 246 -0.21 -18.12 -2.89
C VAL A 246 -0.43 -19.32 -1.98
N ARG A 247 -1.70 -19.64 -1.69
CA ARG A 247 -2.10 -20.80 -0.91
C ARG A 247 -3.13 -21.62 -1.67
N LYS A 248 -3.02 -22.94 -1.58
CA LYS A 248 -4.05 -23.86 -2.06
C LYS A 248 -5.09 -23.99 -0.95
N VAL A 249 -6.34 -23.67 -1.28
CA VAL A 249 -7.50 -23.73 -0.39
C VAL A 249 -8.56 -24.57 -1.09
N SER A 250 -9.47 -25.17 -0.36
CA SER A 250 -10.60 -25.89 -0.93
C SER A 250 -11.93 -25.31 -0.42
N VAL A 251 -12.92 -25.31 -1.30
CA VAL A 251 -14.31 -25.04 -0.97
C VAL A 251 -15.09 -26.31 -1.28
N GLY A 252 -15.58 -27.00 -0.23
CA GLY A 252 -15.99 -28.40 -0.39
C GLY A 252 -14.81 -29.21 -0.96
N ASN A 253 -15.07 -29.97 -2.04
CA ASN A 253 -14.05 -30.77 -2.70
C ASN A 253 -13.31 -30.06 -3.85
N ILE A 254 -13.60 -28.78 -4.12
CA ILE A 254 -13.00 -28.03 -5.22
C ILE A 254 -11.79 -27.23 -4.73
N PRO A 255 -10.56 -27.60 -5.15
CA PRO A 255 -9.37 -26.84 -4.81
C PRO A 255 -9.25 -25.57 -5.68
N TYR A 256 -8.83 -24.48 -5.06
CA TYR A 256 -8.49 -23.23 -5.73
C TYR A 256 -7.23 -22.60 -5.15
N LEU A 257 -6.65 -21.64 -5.84
CA LEU A 257 -5.49 -20.87 -5.37
C LEU A 257 -5.98 -19.53 -4.84
N LEU A 258 -5.65 -19.24 -3.59
CA LEU A 258 -5.91 -17.95 -2.97
C LEU A 258 -4.58 -17.18 -2.87
N THR A 259 -4.55 -15.97 -3.41
CA THR A 259 -3.36 -15.12 -3.45
C THR A 259 -3.59 -13.85 -2.63
N ASP A 260 -2.74 -13.60 -1.62
CA ASP A 260 -2.63 -12.29 -0.97
C ASP A 260 -1.70 -11.40 -1.78
N THR A 261 -2.15 -10.18 -2.06
CA THR A 261 -1.42 -9.24 -2.91
C THR A 261 -0.98 -8.00 -2.13
N VAL A 262 -0.08 -7.23 -2.73
CA VAL A 262 0.33 -5.93 -2.20
C VAL A 262 -0.88 -5.02 -2.03
N GLY A 263 -0.98 -4.33 -0.90
CA GLY A 263 -2.03 -3.32 -0.70
C GLY A 263 -1.83 -2.10 -1.59
N PHE A 264 -2.92 -1.62 -2.17
CA PHE A 264 -2.92 -0.34 -2.87
C PHE A 264 -2.85 0.82 -1.88
N ILE A 265 -2.33 1.93 -2.32
CA ILE A 265 -2.27 3.17 -1.54
C ILE A 265 -2.42 4.35 -2.48
N ARG A 266 -2.89 5.47 -1.96
CA ARG A 266 -2.97 6.74 -2.68
C ARG A 266 -1.59 7.18 -3.19
N LYS A 267 -1.53 7.74 -4.39
CA LYS A 267 -0.29 8.22 -5.03
C LYS A 267 0.80 7.13 -5.10
N LEU A 268 0.42 5.89 -5.45
CA LEU A 268 1.41 4.84 -5.66
C LEU A 268 2.34 5.23 -6.82
N PRO A 269 3.67 5.21 -6.63
CA PRO A 269 4.60 5.58 -7.69
C PRO A 269 4.41 4.75 -8.97
N THR A 270 4.31 5.41 -10.13
CA THR A 270 4.16 4.73 -11.44
C THR A 270 5.34 3.80 -11.74
N THR A 271 6.56 4.19 -11.32
CA THR A 271 7.75 3.35 -11.41
C THR A 271 7.63 2.06 -10.60
N LEU A 272 6.89 2.09 -9.48
CA LEU A 272 6.56 0.89 -8.72
C LEU A 272 5.53 0.03 -9.45
N ILE A 273 4.47 0.61 -10.01
CA ILE A 273 3.46 -0.13 -10.78
C ILE A 273 4.13 -0.90 -11.93
N GLU A 274 5.04 -0.26 -12.66
CA GLU A 274 5.82 -0.90 -13.72
C GLU A 274 6.76 -1.99 -13.19
N SER A 275 7.44 -1.72 -12.07
CA SER A 275 8.39 -2.66 -11.48
C SER A 275 7.68 -3.85 -10.82
N PHE A 276 6.51 -3.65 -10.23
CA PHE A 276 5.67 -4.68 -9.62
C PHE A 276 4.71 -5.36 -10.60
N LYS A 277 4.86 -5.11 -11.89
CA LYS A 277 4.02 -5.70 -12.93
C LYS A 277 3.86 -7.22 -12.74
N SER A 278 4.92 -7.92 -12.37
CA SER A 278 4.86 -9.37 -12.14
C SER A 278 4.14 -9.79 -10.84
N THR A 279 4.10 -8.93 -9.81
CA THR A 279 3.30 -9.16 -8.60
C THR A 279 1.83 -8.83 -8.86
N LEU A 280 1.59 -7.80 -9.67
CA LEU A 280 0.27 -7.44 -10.17
C LEU A 280 -0.21 -8.41 -11.25
N ASP A 281 0.68 -9.18 -11.91
CA ASP A 281 0.33 -10.26 -12.83
C ASP A 281 -0.51 -11.35 -12.13
N GLU A 282 -0.29 -11.61 -10.84
CA GLU A 282 -1.16 -12.54 -10.09
C GLU A 282 -2.61 -12.02 -10.00
N VAL A 283 -2.82 -10.70 -9.94
CA VAL A 283 -4.15 -10.07 -10.01
C VAL A 283 -4.70 -10.14 -11.44
N ARG A 284 -3.85 -9.89 -12.45
CA ARG A 284 -4.23 -9.97 -13.88
C ARG A 284 -4.60 -11.38 -14.30
N GLU A 285 -3.95 -12.39 -13.73
CA GLU A 285 -4.17 -13.81 -14.02
C GLU A 285 -5.27 -14.41 -13.14
N ALA A 286 -5.75 -13.72 -12.09
CA ALA A 286 -6.83 -14.20 -11.26
C ALA A 286 -8.14 -14.34 -12.05
N ASP A 287 -8.92 -15.37 -11.74
CA ASP A 287 -10.26 -15.60 -12.29
C ASP A 287 -11.31 -14.82 -11.52
N ILE A 288 -11.09 -14.61 -10.21
CA ILE A 288 -12.02 -13.97 -9.28
C ILE A 288 -11.22 -13.00 -8.40
N LEU A 289 -11.78 -11.82 -8.14
CA LEU A 289 -11.23 -10.85 -7.21
C LEU A 289 -12.06 -10.78 -5.92
N LEU A 290 -11.39 -10.76 -4.78
CA LEU A 290 -11.97 -10.37 -3.50
C LEU A 290 -11.49 -8.96 -3.17
N HIS A 291 -12.34 -7.96 -3.42
CA HIS A 291 -12.03 -6.56 -3.12
C HIS A 291 -12.37 -6.27 -1.66
N VAL A 292 -11.35 -6.28 -0.81
CA VAL A 292 -11.47 -6.06 0.63
C VAL A 292 -11.42 -4.57 0.94
N VAL A 293 -12.41 -4.08 1.67
CA VAL A 293 -12.59 -2.66 2.04
C VAL A 293 -12.73 -2.54 3.54
N ASP A 294 -12.06 -1.58 4.15
CA ASP A 294 -12.20 -1.25 5.57
C ASP A 294 -13.36 -0.27 5.75
N ILE A 295 -14.53 -0.78 6.16
CA ILE A 295 -15.75 0.06 6.33
C ILE A 295 -15.65 1.02 7.53
N SER A 296 -14.74 0.77 8.46
CA SER A 296 -14.54 1.65 9.62
C SER A 296 -13.75 2.92 9.30
N HIS A 297 -13.10 2.97 8.13
CA HIS A 297 -12.32 4.13 7.71
C HIS A 297 -13.24 5.20 7.09
N PRO A 298 -13.16 6.49 7.49
CA PRO A 298 -14.04 7.53 6.98
C PRO A 298 -13.94 7.72 5.45
N SER A 299 -12.74 7.56 4.88
CA SER A 299 -12.49 7.72 3.44
C SER A 299 -12.53 6.37 2.68
N PHE A 300 -13.31 5.37 3.12
CA PHE A 300 -13.34 4.05 2.49
C PHE A 300 -13.80 4.10 1.02
N GLU A 301 -14.69 5.03 0.64
CA GLU A 301 -15.14 5.21 -0.75
C GLU A 301 -13.98 5.69 -1.65
N GLU A 302 -13.17 6.65 -1.18
CA GLU A 302 -11.97 7.09 -1.90
C GLU A 302 -10.97 5.94 -2.06
N HIS A 303 -10.80 5.11 -1.01
CA HIS A 303 -9.96 3.92 -1.09
C HIS A 303 -10.46 2.92 -2.14
N MET A 304 -11.79 2.74 -2.26
CA MET A 304 -12.38 1.89 -3.30
C MET A 304 -12.12 2.45 -4.70
N ASP A 305 -12.22 3.77 -4.89
CA ASP A 305 -11.94 4.42 -6.17
C ASP A 305 -10.47 4.25 -6.58
N VAL A 306 -9.53 4.42 -5.65
CA VAL A 306 -8.09 4.18 -5.88
C VAL A 306 -7.83 2.74 -6.32
N VAL A 307 -8.45 1.78 -5.66
CA VAL A 307 -8.30 0.36 -6.02
C VAL A 307 -8.92 0.08 -7.39
N THR A 308 -10.13 0.56 -7.64
CA THR A 308 -10.86 0.33 -8.89
C THR A 308 -10.12 0.95 -10.09
N SER A 309 -9.61 2.17 -9.96
CA SER A 309 -8.83 2.83 -11.01
C SER A 309 -7.53 2.07 -11.30
N THR A 310 -6.83 1.63 -10.26
CA THR A 310 -5.60 0.85 -10.43
C THR A 310 -5.87 -0.52 -11.07
N LEU A 311 -6.96 -1.20 -10.68
CA LEU A 311 -7.38 -2.46 -11.33
C LEU A 311 -7.68 -2.26 -12.83
N ALA A 312 -8.31 -1.14 -13.19
CA ALA A 312 -8.55 -0.79 -14.60
C ALA A 312 -7.23 -0.55 -15.35
N GLU A 313 -6.28 0.19 -14.76
CA GLU A 313 -4.96 0.46 -15.36
C GLU A 313 -4.16 -0.82 -15.64
N ILE A 314 -4.25 -1.83 -14.77
CA ILE A 314 -3.56 -3.11 -14.97
C ILE A 314 -4.36 -4.09 -15.82
N GLY A 315 -5.56 -3.73 -16.32
CA GLY A 315 -6.40 -4.57 -17.16
C GLY A 315 -7.11 -5.70 -16.40
N ALA A 316 -7.45 -5.48 -15.12
CA ALA A 316 -8.16 -6.42 -14.26
C ALA A 316 -9.58 -5.93 -13.86
N GLY A 317 -10.04 -4.81 -14.42
CA GLY A 317 -11.29 -4.14 -14.01
C GLY A 317 -12.59 -4.89 -14.38
N ASP A 318 -12.53 -5.84 -15.33
CA ASP A 318 -13.73 -6.59 -15.81
C ASP A 318 -13.83 -8.00 -15.21
N LYS A 319 -13.06 -8.30 -14.17
CA LYS A 319 -13.08 -9.64 -13.56
C LYS A 319 -14.24 -9.80 -12.59
N PRO A 320 -14.82 -11.03 -12.46
CA PRO A 320 -15.74 -11.35 -11.40
C PRO A 320 -15.21 -10.91 -10.05
N THR A 321 -16.01 -10.12 -9.32
CA THR A 321 -15.53 -9.46 -8.09
C THR A 321 -16.55 -9.59 -6.97
N ILE A 322 -16.10 -10.04 -5.80
CA ILE A 322 -16.85 -9.94 -4.55
C ILE A 322 -16.27 -8.74 -3.78
N ILE A 323 -17.14 -7.78 -3.43
CA ILE A 323 -16.76 -6.70 -2.50
C ILE A 323 -16.97 -7.22 -1.08
N VAL A 324 -15.90 -7.14 -0.29
CA VAL A 324 -15.87 -7.60 1.10
C VAL A 324 -15.64 -6.38 2.01
N PHE A 325 -16.71 -5.84 2.57
CA PHE A 325 -16.63 -4.81 3.59
C PHE A 325 -16.22 -5.46 4.90
N ASN A 326 -14.97 -5.23 5.29
CA ASN A 326 -14.34 -5.82 6.48
C ASN A 326 -14.31 -4.81 7.62
N LYS A 327 -14.04 -5.30 8.83
CA LYS A 327 -13.95 -4.54 10.10
C LYS A 327 -15.28 -3.92 10.53
N ILE A 328 -16.40 -4.62 10.31
CA ILE A 328 -17.71 -4.19 10.78
C ILE A 328 -17.76 -4.03 12.32
N ASP A 329 -16.92 -4.79 13.03
CA ASP A 329 -16.73 -4.71 14.48
C ASP A 329 -16.15 -3.39 14.98
N LEU A 330 -15.43 -2.65 14.11
CA LEU A 330 -14.84 -1.35 14.43
C LEU A 330 -15.71 -0.19 13.94
N TYR A 331 -16.77 -0.45 13.18
CA TYR A 331 -17.66 0.60 12.73
C TYR A 331 -18.43 1.16 13.93
N GLN A 332 -18.11 2.38 14.32
CA GLN A 332 -18.84 3.13 15.32
C GLN A 332 -19.93 3.92 14.61
N SER A 333 -21.19 3.49 14.75
CA SER A 333 -22.31 4.41 14.50
C SER A 333 -22.11 5.57 15.46
N PRO A 334 -22.15 6.83 14.99
CA PRO A 334 -22.08 7.93 15.91
C PRO A 334 -23.28 7.80 16.84
N VAL A 335 -22.97 7.55 18.09
CA VAL A 335 -23.93 7.56 19.18
C VAL A 335 -24.61 8.91 19.13
N GLU A 336 -25.95 8.93 19.12
CA GLU A 336 -26.74 10.08 19.53
C GLU A 336 -26.25 10.43 20.95
N THR A 337 -25.24 11.28 21.05
CA THR A 337 -24.96 11.99 22.28
C THR A 337 -26.22 12.80 22.52
N GLU A 338 -26.96 12.38 23.56
CA GLU A 338 -28.08 13.14 24.11
C GLU A 338 -27.71 14.61 24.09
N ALA A 339 -28.56 15.40 23.48
CA ALA A 339 -28.37 16.80 23.20
C ALA A 339 -27.88 17.54 24.44
N ASP A 340 -26.67 18.04 24.43
CA ASP A 340 -26.34 19.26 25.12
C ASP A 340 -27.02 20.42 24.34
N GLU A 341 -28.03 21.02 24.94
CA GLU A 341 -28.96 22.01 24.37
C GLU A 341 -28.31 23.36 24.01
N ASP A 342 -27.02 23.45 23.73
CA ASP A 342 -26.28 24.70 23.48
C ASP A 342 -25.51 24.75 22.15
N TRP A 343 -26.00 24.10 21.09
CA TRP A 343 -25.44 24.29 19.75
C TRP A 343 -26.27 25.30 18.97
N HIS A 344 -25.79 26.54 18.90
CA HIS A 344 -26.25 27.52 17.93
C HIS A 344 -26.09 26.98 16.51
N GLU A 345 -27.19 27.04 15.75
CA GLU A 345 -27.27 26.67 14.33
C GLU A 345 -26.13 27.29 13.53
N VAL A 346 -25.15 26.46 13.18
CA VAL A 346 -24.32 26.72 12.01
C VAL A 346 -24.93 25.87 10.89
N THR A 347 -25.70 26.54 10.06
CA THR A 347 -26.27 25.97 8.83
C THR A 347 -25.17 25.70 7.83
N ASP A 348 -24.56 24.49 7.89
CA ASP A 348 -23.81 23.93 6.77
C ASP A 348 -24.55 22.69 6.32
N ASP A 349 -25.29 22.83 5.22
CA ASP A 349 -26.22 21.85 4.64
C ASP A 349 -25.55 20.61 4.01
N THR A 350 -24.27 20.34 4.32
CA THR A 350 -23.49 19.24 3.73
C THR A 350 -23.00 18.20 4.74
N ALA A 351 -23.27 18.33 6.03
CA ALA A 351 -22.96 17.31 7.01
C ALA A 351 -24.00 16.20 6.96
N THR A 352 -23.77 15.16 6.15
CA THR A 352 -24.55 13.92 6.18
C THR A 352 -24.49 13.32 7.57
N LYS A 353 -25.67 13.23 8.24
CA LYS A 353 -25.79 12.52 9.52
C LYS A 353 -25.23 11.09 9.36
N PRO A 354 -24.36 10.70 10.25
CA PRO A 354 -23.81 9.36 10.21
C PRO A 354 -24.91 8.30 10.39
N LEU A 355 -24.90 7.34 9.49
CA LEU A 355 -25.94 6.33 9.35
C LEU A 355 -25.76 5.20 10.37
N SER A 356 -26.87 4.60 10.84
CA SER A 356 -26.79 3.31 11.54
C SER A 356 -26.16 2.26 10.62
N MET A 357 -25.55 1.21 11.18
CA MET A 357 -24.94 0.13 10.39
C MET A 357 -25.93 -0.45 9.37
N GLU A 358 -27.18 -0.68 9.75
CA GLU A 358 -28.20 -1.23 8.85
C GLU A 358 -28.53 -0.27 7.69
N ALA A 359 -28.64 1.02 7.97
CA ALA A 359 -28.88 2.03 6.94
C ALA A 359 -27.68 2.16 6.00
N LEU A 360 -26.47 2.12 6.51
CA LEU A 360 -25.22 2.13 5.72
C LEU A 360 -25.15 0.87 4.81
N ILE A 361 -25.39 -0.31 5.35
CA ILE A 361 -25.45 -1.55 4.55
C ILE A 361 -26.48 -1.43 3.44
N GLY A 362 -27.68 -0.91 3.76
CA GLY A 362 -28.74 -0.67 2.78
C GLY A 362 -28.35 0.32 1.67
N GLN A 363 -27.58 1.34 1.99
CA GLN A 363 -27.04 2.33 1.03
C GLN A 363 -25.92 1.71 0.20
N LEU A 364 -24.96 1.04 0.82
CA LEU A 364 -23.80 0.45 0.14
C LEU A 364 -24.21 -0.67 -0.83
N ARG A 365 -25.21 -1.48 -0.49
CA ARG A 365 -25.78 -2.50 -1.43
C ARG A 365 -26.40 -1.87 -2.69
N LYS A 366 -26.77 -0.58 -2.64
CA LYS A 366 -27.32 0.16 -3.79
C LYS A 366 -26.28 1.03 -4.50
N SER A 367 -25.05 1.10 -3.98
CA SER A 367 -23.98 1.93 -4.53
C SER A 367 -23.55 1.52 -5.93
N PHE A 368 -22.85 2.42 -6.64
CA PHE A 368 -22.31 2.14 -7.95
C PHE A 368 -21.33 0.96 -7.94
N HIS A 369 -20.49 0.85 -6.92
CA HIS A 369 -19.54 -0.25 -6.78
C HIS A 369 -20.24 -1.59 -6.58
N ALA A 370 -21.28 -1.62 -5.73
CA ALA A 370 -22.08 -2.84 -5.49
C ALA A 370 -22.80 -3.33 -6.75
N ARG A 371 -23.23 -2.41 -7.62
CA ARG A 371 -23.91 -2.78 -8.88
C ARG A 371 -22.96 -3.39 -9.91
N LYS A 372 -21.65 -3.11 -9.82
CA LYS A 372 -20.62 -3.70 -10.68
C LYS A 372 -20.07 -5.01 -10.14
N ALA A 373 -20.23 -5.27 -8.85
CA ALA A 373 -19.77 -6.49 -8.22
C ALA A 373 -20.78 -7.61 -8.38
N ASP A 374 -20.31 -8.87 -8.44
CA ASP A 374 -21.16 -10.04 -8.47
C ASP A 374 -21.85 -10.24 -7.12
N HIS A 375 -21.13 -9.98 -6.01
CA HIS A 375 -21.63 -10.08 -4.65
C HIS A 375 -21.04 -9.02 -3.74
N VAL A 376 -21.77 -8.69 -2.66
CA VAL A 376 -21.33 -7.77 -1.60
C VAL A 376 -21.57 -8.43 -0.25
N VAL A 377 -20.52 -8.52 0.56
CA VAL A 377 -20.54 -9.18 1.88
C VAL A 377 -19.94 -8.26 2.93
N PHE A 378 -20.52 -8.29 4.15
CA PHE A 378 -20.07 -7.49 5.30
C PHE A 378 -19.58 -8.43 6.39
N ILE A 379 -18.28 -8.32 6.74
CA ILE A 379 -17.61 -9.26 7.64
C ILE A 379 -16.77 -8.56 8.72
N SER A 380 -16.48 -9.30 9.78
CA SER A 380 -15.28 -9.08 10.60
C SER A 380 -14.33 -10.28 10.46
N ALA A 381 -13.23 -10.09 9.73
CA ALA A 381 -12.21 -11.12 9.61
C ALA A 381 -11.51 -11.40 10.95
N GLU A 382 -11.41 -10.40 11.85
CA GLU A 382 -10.79 -10.57 13.16
C GLU A 382 -11.71 -11.35 14.11
N GLN A 383 -13.00 -11.01 14.16
CA GLN A 383 -13.98 -11.67 15.03
C GLN A 383 -14.59 -12.93 14.40
N ASN A 384 -14.24 -13.26 13.14
CA ASN A 384 -14.78 -14.37 12.38
C ASN A 384 -16.31 -14.26 12.14
N GLU A 385 -16.82 -13.02 11.99
CA GLU A 385 -18.23 -12.74 11.81
C GLU A 385 -18.60 -12.74 10.31
N ASN A 386 -19.74 -13.34 9.93
CA ASN A 386 -20.29 -13.47 8.58
C ASN A 386 -19.33 -14.14 7.55
N MET A 387 -18.35 -14.89 8.01
CA MET A 387 -17.39 -15.59 7.15
C MET A 387 -18.04 -16.68 6.31
N ASP A 388 -19.14 -17.27 6.76
CA ASP A 388 -19.84 -18.32 6.04
C ASP A 388 -20.58 -17.78 4.82
N GLU A 389 -21.19 -16.57 4.91
CA GLU A 389 -21.76 -15.87 3.75
C GLU A 389 -20.69 -15.65 2.67
N LEU A 390 -19.50 -15.19 3.06
CA LEU A 390 -18.40 -15.03 2.14
C LEU A 390 -17.96 -16.35 1.50
N ARG A 391 -17.85 -17.43 2.29
CA ARG A 391 -17.48 -18.75 1.78
C ARG A 391 -18.51 -19.28 0.79
N GLN A 392 -19.82 -19.08 1.04
CA GLN A 392 -20.89 -19.49 0.14
C GLN A 392 -20.79 -18.78 -1.22
N HIS A 393 -20.69 -17.44 -1.23
CA HIS A 393 -20.59 -16.68 -2.48
C HIS A 393 -19.30 -17.00 -3.24
N LEU A 394 -18.15 -17.05 -2.53
CA LEU A 394 -16.89 -17.44 -3.13
C LEU A 394 -16.95 -18.86 -3.69
N GLY A 395 -17.56 -19.79 -2.94
CA GLY A 395 -17.73 -21.18 -3.35
C GLY A 395 -18.57 -21.33 -4.62
N ALA A 396 -19.62 -20.53 -4.78
CA ALA A 396 -20.43 -20.52 -5.99
C ALA A 396 -19.60 -20.06 -7.21
N LEU A 397 -18.89 -18.93 -7.11
CA LEU A 397 -18.06 -18.43 -8.21
C LEU A 397 -16.89 -19.38 -8.55
N VAL A 398 -16.25 -19.97 -7.54
CA VAL A 398 -15.15 -20.94 -7.74
C VAL A 398 -15.70 -22.18 -8.45
N ARG A 399 -16.88 -22.67 -8.07
CA ARG A 399 -17.55 -23.82 -8.70
C ARG A 399 -17.86 -23.54 -10.17
N ASP A 400 -18.46 -22.41 -10.46
CA ASP A 400 -18.81 -22.02 -11.83
C ASP A 400 -17.57 -21.95 -12.72
N LYS A 401 -16.50 -21.32 -12.23
CA LYS A 401 -15.22 -21.27 -12.95
C LYS A 401 -14.57 -22.62 -13.10
N HIS A 402 -14.62 -23.47 -12.06
CA HIS A 402 -14.07 -24.82 -12.11
C HIS A 402 -14.76 -25.66 -13.20
N PHE A 403 -16.07 -25.61 -13.32
CA PHE A 403 -16.80 -26.34 -14.35
C PHE A 403 -16.57 -25.77 -15.76
N MET A 404 -16.24 -24.51 -15.90
CA MET A 404 -15.77 -23.97 -17.18
C MET A 404 -14.42 -24.57 -17.58
N ILE A 405 -13.53 -24.83 -16.62
CA ILE A 405 -12.21 -25.47 -16.85
C ILE A 405 -12.37 -26.99 -17.06
N TYR A 406 -13.29 -27.62 -16.33
CA TYR A 406 -13.51 -29.06 -16.32
C TYR A 406 -14.99 -29.43 -16.60
N PRO A 407 -15.48 -29.27 -17.83
CA PRO A 407 -16.87 -29.55 -18.15
C PRO A 407 -17.29 -31.00 -17.85
N ASN A 408 -16.38 -31.96 -17.98
CA ASN A 408 -16.66 -33.38 -17.76
C ASN A 408 -16.95 -33.74 -16.28
N TRP A 409 -16.68 -32.85 -15.33
CA TRP A 409 -16.98 -33.08 -13.92
C TRP A 409 -18.44 -32.80 -13.56
N LEU A 410 -19.21 -32.12 -14.45
CA LEU A 410 -20.65 -31.92 -14.32
C LEU A 410 -21.42 -33.23 -14.42
N ASP A 411 -20.93 -34.20 -15.20
CA ASP A 411 -21.62 -35.46 -15.47
C ASP A 411 -21.43 -36.50 -14.36
N VAL A 412 -20.55 -36.30 -13.38
CA VAL A 412 -20.19 -37.35 -12.41
C VAL A 412 -20.99 -37.30 -11.12
N GLY A 413 -21.95 -36.37 -10.97
CA GLY A 413 -22.89 -36.32 -9.84
C GLY A 413 -22.29 -36.29 -8.42
N TYR A 414 -21.06 -35.85 -8.30
CA TYR A 414 -20.25 -35.95 -7.05
C TYR A 414 -20.50 -34.83 -6.05
N TYR A 415 -21.48 -33.96 -6.28
CA TYR A 415 -21.73 -32.81 -5.43
C TYR A 415 -23.17 -32.82 -4.91
N ASP A 416 -23.34 -33.47 -3.76
CA ASP A 416 -24.59 -33.37 -2.98
C ASP A 416 -24.59 -31.99 -2.29
N GLU A 417 -25.67 -31.23 -2.45
CA GLU A 417 -25.84 -29.88 -1.87
C GLU A 417 -25.85 -29.87 -0.33
N GLY A 418 -25.77 -31.03 0.30
CA GLY A 418 -25.89 -31.27 1.74
C GLY A 418 -24.58 -31.29 2.53
N ASP A 419 -23.39 -31.28 1.93
CA ASP A 419 -22.12 -31.51 2.65
C ASP A 419 -21.52 -30.26 3.35
N TRP A 420 -22.19 -29.12 3.29
CA TRP A 420 -21.75 -27.89 3.96
C TRP A 420 -21.92 -27.87 5.47
N GLN A 421 -22.75 -28.81 6.01
CA GLN A 421 -23.13 -28.83 7.45
C GLN A 421 -22.39 -29.86 8.29
N LYS A 422 -21.48 -30.68 7.74
CA LYS A 422 -20.91 -31.83 8.46
C LYS A 422 -19.45 -31.67 8.93
N GLU A 423 -18.82 -30.52 8.84
CA GLU A 423 -17.44 -30.30 9.31
C GLU A 423 -17.37 -29.55 10.67
N GLU A 424 -18.45 -29.52 11.45
CA GLU A 424 -18.45 -29.02 12.84
C GLU A 424 -18.73 -30.16 13.84
N GLU A 425 -17.88 -31.20 13.91
CA GLU A 425 -17.73 -32.07 15.08
C GLU A 425 -16.23 -32.36 15.35
#